data_8b1093e69298c8cf54e6e7fd62a25cc1
#
_entry.id   8b1093e69298c8cf54e6e7fd62a25cc1
#
_cell.length_a   1.000
_cell.length_b   1.000
_cell.length_c   1.000
_cell.angle_alpha   90.00
_cell.angle_beta   90.00
_cell.angle_gamma   90.00
#
_symmetry.space_group_name_H-M   'P 1'
#
loop_
_entity.id
_entity.type
_entity.pdbx_description
1 polymer ?
#
loop_
_entity_poly.entity_id
_entity_poly.type
_entity_poly.pdbx_seq_one_letter_code
_entity_poly.pdbx_strand_id
1 'polypeptide(L)'
;MKLRPLVPWLCRILMVAGTLPLAAQQNARLNGHRVVVDSQDKLLSWVEPQDRAYDHVVRLGWDFILNKVPVEPNRLKSYLTHATFDPATLHGTDWPHDPAGLYAMFVDSAMGYYAYSGDRAVIDRVREMLDYQLAHGTTPADWDWASVPYSSSDPGALEYFGADDTKYCRHEGDKDHCGRGDGLYALEPDKAAELGVGYLKFYEMTGEQKYRDAALACAKALAGHVRPGDLTHSPWPFRVFAHTNVAREEYSAQVIAAIKLFDELGRLGLVGAGDYSRARKIAWNWLMKYPMRNNIWSAYFEDIPFDTDLLNWNQYSPLETARYLLQHPESDPDWRRHSESLIAWVERTFAVDVPATEHYRWVQQEPVQYGQRWGANVISEQTQQDMDKMGSHTSRYASVCALYYEKTGDQAFKEKSFRSFNWATYMAHENGLITEAMAEDNFWYSDGYGDYIRQFLAGMGSVPEWAPPKENHLLYSSSVVTKVSYATNEVRYSTFEGDATETLRLAFAPARVTADGIALTKTPDLSQPGWTLDSSTGVVRIRHRGAKDVVVSGS
;
A
#
# COMPACT_ATOMS: atom_id res chain seq x y z
N MET A 1 -4.20 -77.48 4.00
CA MET A 1 -3.64 -76.11 3.76
C MET A 1 -4.43 -75.17 4.60
N LYS A 2 -3.86 -74.71 5.72
CA LYS A 2 -4.55 -73.91 6.74
C LYS A 2 -4.24 -72.40 6.49
N LEU A 3 -5.25 -71.58 6.22
CA LEU A 3 -5.19 -70.14 6.14
C LEU A 3 -5.08 -69.57 7.56
N ARG A 4 -4.07 -68.72 7.78
CA ARG A 4 -3.92 -67.90 8.99
C ARG A 4 -4.57 -66.52 8.76
N PRO A 5 -5.26 -65.92 9.73
CA PRO A 5 -5.83 -64.58 9.60
C PRO A 5 -4.76 -63.52 9.85
N LEU A 6 -4.77 -62.47 8.99
CA LEU A 6 -4.01 -61.22 9.14
C LEU A 6 -4.72 -60.33 10.16
N VAL A 7 -3.99 -59.94 11.19
CA VAL A 7 -4.40 -58.92 12.18
C VAL A 7 -3.99 -57.56 11.66
N PRO A 8 -4.88 -56.56 11.57
CA PRO A 8 -4.48 -55.18 11.21
C PRO A 8 -3.91 -54.47 12.43
N TRP A 9 -2.68 -54.02 12.31
CA TRP A 9 -2.07 -53.05 13.24
C TRP A 9 -2.66 -51.67 13.00
N LEU A 10 -3.51 -51.19 13.93
CA LEU A 10 -3.89 -49.80 14.03
C LEU A 10 -2.73 -49.03 14.68
N CYS A 11 -1.94 -48.32 13.89
CA CYS A 11 -1.07 -47.26 14.38
C CYS A 11 -1.94 -46.07 14.83
N ARG A 12 -2.13 -45.96 16.13
CA ARG A 12 -2.60 -44.69 16.76
C ARG A 12 -1.43 -43.72 16.75
N ILE A 13 -1.43 -42.79 15.78
CA ILE A 13 -0.60 -41.60 15.87
C ILE A 13 -1.22 -40.71 16.93
N LEU A 14 -0.63 -40.72 18.12
CA LEU A 14 -0.85 -39.65 19.12
C LEU A 14 -0.21 -38.37 18.56
N MET A 15 -1.03 -37.44 18.06
CA MET A 15 -0.60 -36.06 17.94
C MET A 15 -0.40 -35.50 19.36
N VAL A 16 0.83 -35.47 19.79
CA VAL A 16 1.22 -34.66 20.94
C VAL A 16 1.26 -33.21 20.45
N ALA A 17 0.17 -32.47 20.65
CA ALA A 17 0.20 -31.02 20.59
C ALA A 17 1.12 -30.55 21.74
N GLY A 18 2.39 -30.39 21.42
CA GLY A 18 3.38 -29.87 22.36
C GLY A 18 3.08 -28.42 22.67
N THR A 19 2.41 -28.19 23.80
CA THR A 19 2.44 -26.88 24.44
C THR A 19 3.90 -26.62 24.87
N LEU A 20 4.55 -25.66 24.21
CA LEU A 20 5.87 -25.20 24.66
C LEU A 20 5.72 -24.74 26.13
N PRO A 21 6.72 -25.02 26.97
CA PRO A 21 6.66 -24.62 28.38
C PRO A 21 6.53 -23.09 28.49
N LEU A 22 5.73 -22.61 29.45
CA LEU A 22 5.48 -21.17 29.71
C LEU A 22 6.77 -20.30 29.73
N ALA A 23 7.89 -20.86 30.17
CA ALA A 23 9.18 -20.18 30.20
C ALA A 23 9.77 -19.87 28.81
N ALA A 24 9.46 -20.67 27.78
CA ALA A 24 9.89 -20.41 26.41
C ALA A 24 9.02 -19.30 25.75
N GLN A 25 7.79 -19.13 26.19
CA GLN A 25 6.91 -18.06 25.75
C GLN A 25 7.36 -16.67 26.24
N GLN A 26 7.90 -16.59 27.46
CA GLN A 26 8.33 -15.32 28.05
C GLN A 26 9.56 -14.69 27.38
N ASN A 27 10.29 -15.42 26.54
CA ASN A 27 11.52 -14.95 25.87
C ASN A 27 11.40 -14.93 24.34
N ALA A 28 10.20 -15.14 23.78
CA ALA A 28 9.99 -15.06 22.34
C ALA A 28 10.29 -13.65 21.81
N ARG A 29 10.98 -13.57 20.68
CA ARG A 29 11.30 -12.32 20.00
C ARG A 29 10.79 -12.36 18.57
N LEU A 30 10.36 -11.21 18.08
CA LEU A 30 10.05 -10.93 16.70
C LEU A 30 10.94 -9.77 16.26
N ASN A 31 11.75 -9.96 15.25
CA ASN A 31 12.64 -8.93 14.69
C ASN A 31 13.40 -8.11 15.78
N GLY A 32 13.98 -8.82 16.75
CA GLY A 32 14.71 -8.20 17.86
C GLY A 32 13.86 -7.71 19.03
N HIS A 33 12.57 -7.45 18.87
CA HIS A 33 11.66 -7.02 19.93
C HIS A 33 11.14 -8.20 20.75
N ARG A 34 10.90 -7.98 22.04
CA ARG A 34 10.20 -8.96 22.88
C ARG A 34 8.75 -9.06 22.44
N VAL A 35 8.24 -10.28 22.28
CA VAL A 35 6.83 -10.52 21.96
C VAL A 35 5.95 -10.14 23.15
N VAL A 36 4.94 -9.36 22.88
CA VAL A 36 3.90 -8.95 23.83
C VAL A 36 2.58 -9.60 23.43
N VAL A 37 1.88 -10.19 24.38
CA VAL A 37 0.58 -10.83 24.15
C VAL A 37 -0.42 -10.40 25.20
N ASP A 38 -1.71 -10.48 24.85
CA ASP A 38 -2.81 -10.26 25.79
C ASP A 38 -3.08 -11.51 26.66
N SER A 39 -4.13 -11.42 27.50
CA SER A 39 -4.55 -12.52 28.40
C SER A 39 -5.04 -13.78 27.67
N GLN A 40 -5.27 -13.71 26.36
CA GLN A 40 -5.68 -14.82 25.50
C GLN A 40 -4.54 -15.38 24.65
N ASP A 41 -3.28 -14.99 24.95
CA ASP A 41 -2.08 -15.34 24.19
C ASP A 41 -2.13 -14.84 22.72
N LYS A 42 -2.78 -13.68 22.49
CA LYS A 42 -2.87 -13.04 21.19
C LYS A 42 -1.94 -11.85 21.09
N LEU A 43 -1.35 -11.65 19.92
CA LEU A 43 -0.32 -10.64 19.68
C LEU A 43 -0.80 -9.22 19.95
N LEU A 44 -0.01 -8.50 20.74
CA LEU A 44 -0.07 -7.05 20.91
C LEU A 44 1.18 -6.41 20.28
N SER A 45 1.14 -5.11 20.09
CA SER A 45 2.33 -4.36 19.66
C SER A 45 3.45 -4.43 20.69
N TRP A 46 4.71 -4.34 20.24
CA TRP A 46 5.84 -4.17 21.15
C TRP A 46 5.92 -2.76 21.75
N VAL A 47 5.24 -1.78 21.14
CA VAL A 47 5.24 -0.37 21.55
C VAL A 47 4.33 -0.17 22.77
N GLU A 48 4.83 0.50 23.78
CA GLU A 48 4.09 0.89 24.96
C GLU A 48 3.99 2.43 25.10
N PRO A 49 2.83 3.01 25.45
CA PRO A 49 1.56 2.31 25.69
C PRO A 49 0.86 1.90 24.39
N GLN A 50 0.03 0.85 24.46
CA GLN A 50 -0.62 0.23 23.28
C GLN A 50 -1.50 1.20 22.48
N ASP A 51 -2.12 2.19 23.14
CA ASP A 51 -2.98 3.20 22.50
C ASP A 51 -2.22 4.24 21.65
N ARG A 52 -0.88 4.13 21.57
CA ARG A 52 0.01 4.95 20.74
C ARG A 52 0.82 4.15 19.74
N ALA A 53 0.63 2.84 19.69
CA ALA A 53 1.52 1.95 18.95
C ALA A 53 1.60 2.32 17.46
N TYR A 54 0.48 2.55 16.83
CA TYR A 54 0.44 2.86 15.38
C TYR A 54 0.94 4.28 15.07
N ASP A 55 0.61 5.24 15.92
CA ASP A 55 1.16 6.61 15.86
C ASP A 55 2.69 6.60 15.94
N HIS A 56 3.24 5.84 16.91
CA HIS A 56 4.68 5.75 17.12
C HIS A 56 5.39 5.23 15.87
N VAL A 57 4.90 4.14 15.29
CA VAL A 57 5.46 3.56 14.06
C VAL A 57 5.42 4.55 12.89
N VAL A 58 4.30 5.22 12.70
CA VAL A 58 4.14 6.22 11.63
C VAL A 58 5.12 7.39 11.80
N ARG A 59 5.30 7.86 13.02
CA ARG A 59 6.26 8.95 13.32
C ARG A 59 7.71 8.52 13.14
N LEU A 60 8.07 7.31 13.55
CA LEU A 60 9.41 6.75 13.34
C LEU A 60 9.79 6.72 11.86
N GLY A 61 8.87 6.26 11.01
CA GLY A 61 9.11 6.19 9.56
C GLY A 61 9.28 7.56 8.91
N TRP A 62 8.41 8.51 9.21
CA TRP A 62 8.55 9.86 8.65
C TRP A 62 9.73 10.64 9.23
N ASP A 63 10.06 10.46 10.52
CA ASP A 63 11.30 11.03 11.09
C ASP A 63 12.55 10.51 10.36
N PHE A 64 12.56 9.22 10.01
CA PHE A 64 13.66 8.63 9.24
C PHE A 64 13.81 9.31 7.87
N ILE A 65 12.75 9.39 7.09
CA ILE A 65 12.77 10.01 5.75
C ILE A 65 13.18 11.49 5.82
N LEU A 66 12.65 12.23 6.78
CA LEU A 66 12.91 13.66 6.89
C LEU A 66 14.34 13.97 7.40
N ASN A 67 14.83 13.20 8.38
CA ASN A 67 15.95 13.62 9.21
C ASN A 67 17.18 12.68 9.14
N LYS A 68 17.02 11.41 8.75
CA LYS A 68 18.10 10.41 8.85
C LYS A 68 18.67 9.97 7.50
N VAL A 69 17.88 10.00 6.42
CA VAL A 69 18.36 9.61 5.10
C VAL A 69 19.53 10.50 4.66
N PRO A 70 20.68 9.92 4.29
CA PRO A 70 21.87 10.68 3.90
C PRO A 70 21.70 11.36 2.53
N VAL A 71 22.64 12.25 2.27
CA VAL A 71 22.92 12.80 0.93
C VAL A 71 24.04 12.01 0.32
N GLU A 72 23.84 11.49 -0.87
CA GLU A 72 24.82 10.71 -1.62
C GLU A 72 25.91 11.61 -2.24
N PRO A 73 27.00 11.05 -2.77
CA PRO A 73 28.08 11.82 -3.42
C PRO A 73 27.61 12.72 -4.56
N ASN A 74 26.52 12.35 -5.24
CA ASN A 74 25.86 13.16 -6.29
C ASN A 74 25.05 14.36 -5.73
N ARG A 75 25.06 14.56 -4.40
CA ARG A 75 24.33 15.60 -3.65
C ARG A 75 22.82 15.44 -3.60
N LEU A 76 22.31 14.28 -3.97
CA LEU A 76 20.89 13.93 -3.89
C LEU A 76 20.60 13.10 -2.62
N LYS A 77 19.38 13.14 -2.13
CA LYS A 77 18.93 12.22 -1.09
C LYS A 77 18.91 10.80 -1.62
N SER A 78 19.33 9.84 -0.81
CA SER A 78 19.48 8.44 -1.22
C SER A 78 18.21 7.88 -1.88
N TYR A 79 17.02 8.16 -1.35
CA TYR A 79 15.74 7.68 -1.92
C TYR A 79 15.41 8.23 -3.32
N LEU A 80 16.13 9.24 -3.82
CA LEU A 80 15.93 9.75 -5.19
C LEU A 80 16.66 8.92 -6.25
N THR A 81 17.68 8.17 -5.83
CA THR A 81 18.58 7.47 -6.76
C THR A 81 18.77 5.99 -6.43
N HIS A 82 18.18 5.52 -5.32
CA HIS A 82 18.26 4.13 -4.87
C HIS A 82 16.92 3.67 -4.33
N ALA A 83 16.54 2.45 -4.62
CA ALA A 83 15.36 1.82 -4.04
C ALA A 83 15.67 1.24 -2.65
N THR A 84 16.92 0.79 -2.45
CA THR A 84 17.37 0.13 -1.22
C THR A 84 18.55 0.87 -0.58
N PHE A 85 18.78 0.57 0.70
CA PHE A 85 19.92 1.12 1.45
C PHE A 85 20.47 0.12 2.46
N ASP A 86 21.74 0.29 2.83
CA ASP A 86 22.39 -0.46 3.89
C ASP A 86 21.97 0.08 5.27
N PRO A 87 21.44 -0.76 6.19
CA PRO A 87 20.94 -0.30 7.48
C PRO A 87 22.02 0.21 8.44
N ALA A 88 23.30 -0.14 8.22
CA ALA A 88 24.40 0.31 9.09
C ALA A 88 24.92 1.68 8.69
N THR A 89 24.99 1.96 7.39
CA THR A 89 25.52 3.22 6.84
C THR A 89 24.43 4.19 6.41
N LEU A 90 23.22 3.71 6.16
CA LEU A 90 22.05 4.39 5.61
C LEU A 90 22.23 4.87 4.16
N HIS A 91 23.38 4.58 3.54
CA HIS A 91 23.61 4.91 2.13
C HIS A 91 22.93 3.92 1.21
N GLY A 92 22.52 4.42 0.04
CA GLY A 92 21.95 3.61 -1.00
C GLY A 92 22.89 2.48 -1.44
N THR A 93 22.32 1.30 -1.64
CA THR A 93 23.07 0.10 -2.04
C THR A 93 22.83 -0.24 -3.49
N ASP A 94 21.86 -1.10 -3.76
CA ASP A 94 21.56 -1.55 -5.09
C ASP A 94 20.36 -0.82 -5.67
N TRP A 95 20.24 -0.87 -6.96
CA TRP A 95 19.17 -0.34 -7.77
C TRP A 95 18.98 1.16 -7.63
N PRO A 96 19.33 1.88 -8.66
CA PRO A 96 18.79 3.20 -8.83
C PRO A 96 17.28 3.10 -8.83
N HIS A 97 16.72 4.11 -8.29
CA HIS A 97 15.34 4.18 -7.96
C HIS A 97 14.42 4.00 -9.18
N ASP A 98 13.48 3.06 -9.06
CA ASP A 98 12.30 3.02 -9.92
C ASP A 98 11.22 3.94 -9.33
N PRO A 99 10.97 5.08 -9.94
CA PRO A 99 10.12 6.06 -9.32
C PRO A 99 8.61 5.83 -9.49
N ALA A 100 8.18 5.07 -10.49
CA ALA A 100 6.76 5.05 -10.85
C ALA A 100 5.86 4.45 -9.78
N GLY A 101 6.04 3.18 -9.43
CA GLY A 101 5.26 2.52 -8.38
C GLY A 101 5.58 3.04 -7.00
N LEU A 102 6.87 3.26 -6.74
CA LEU A 102 7.39 3.63 -5.44
C LEU A 102 6.95 5.03 -5.00
N TYR A 103 7.05 6.02 -5.88
CA TYR A 103 6.62 7.40 -5.55
C TYR A 103 5.12 7.52 -5.34
N ALA A 104 4.31 6.73 -6.03
CA ALA A 104 2.86 6.70 -5.80
C ALA A 104 2.53 6.34 -4.34
N MET A 105 3.27 5.39 -3.75
CA MET A 105 3.11 5.00 -2.34
C MET A 105 3.53 6.13 -1.39
N PHE A 106 4.63 6.83 -1.69
CA PHE A 106 5.06 7.99 -0.93
C PHE A 106 4.08 9.17 -0.98
N VAL A 107 3.43 9.41 -2.13
CA VAL A 107 2.38 10.44 -2.23
C VAL A 107 1.25 10.13 -1.24
N ASP A 108 0.73 8.92 -1.24
CA ASP A 108 -0.34 8.51 -0.34
C ASP A 108 0.08 8.60 1.14
N SER A 109 1.29 8.12 1.45
CA SER A 109 1.84 8.17 2.80
C SER A 109 1.98 9.61 3.31
N ALA A 110 2.59 10.49 2.51
CA ALA A 110 2.84 11.88 2.88
C ALA A 110 1.54 12.69 3.03
N MET A 111 0.59 12.52 2.12
CA MET A 111 -0.68 13.25 2.18
C MET A 111 -1.52 12.82 3.37
N GLY A 112 -1.53 11.51 3.68
CA GLY A 112 -2.14 10.98 4.88
C GLY A 112 -1.46 11.50 6.15
N TYR A 113 -0.13 11.46 6.20
CA TYR A 113 0.63 11.96 7.36
C TYR A 113 0.54 13.47 7.53
N TYR A 114 0.51 14.25 6.45
CA TYR A 114 0.26 15.69 6.52
C TYR A 114 -1.10 16.01 7.15
N ALA A 115 -2.15 15.36 6.67
CA ALA A 115 -3.48 15.51 7.26
C ALA A 115 -3.49 15.13 8.74
N TYR A 116 -2.80 14.04 9.10
CA TYR A 116 -2.70 13.50 10.44
C TYR A 116 -1.90 14.39 11.41
N SER A 117 -0.75 14.91 10.98
CA SER A 117 0.25 15.59 11.83
C SER A 117 0.31 17.10 11.67
N GLY A 118 -0.08 17.62 10.51
CA GLY A 118 0.14 19.00 10.10
C GLY A 118 1.58 19.29 9.64
N ASP A 119 2.46 18.29 9.57
CA ASP A 119 3.85 18.49 9.18
C ASP A 119 3.99 18.65 7.65
N ARG A 120 4.20 19.87 7.22
CA ARG A 120 4.33 20.20 5.80
C ARG A 120 5.63 19.69 5.16
N ALA A 121 6.66 19.40 5.94
CA ALA A 121 7.93 18.94 5.40
C ALA A 121 7.78 17.64 4.58
N VAL A 122 6.80 16.79 4.91
CA VAL A 122 6.53 15.57 4.16
C VAL A 122 6.03 15.86 2.73
N ILE A 123 5.25 16.92 2.55
CA ILE A 123 4.78 17.38 1.23
C ILE A 123 5.94 17.91 0.40
N ASP A 124 6.89 18.60 1.03
CA ASP A 124 8.09 19.09 0.33
C ASP A 124 9.00 17.93 -0.12
N ARG A 125 9.07 16.83 0.66
CA ARG A 125 9.78 15.62 0.24
C ARG A 125 9.15 14.96 -0.99
N VAL A 126 7.82 14.81 -0.98
CA VAL A 126 7.11 14.25 -2.14
C VAL A 126 7.22 15.15 -3.36
N ARG A 127 7.19 16.48 -3.18
CA ARG A 127 7.47 17.42 -4.27
C ARG A 127 8.84 17.16 -4.91
N GLU A 128 9.87 17.01 -4.08
CA GLU A 128 11.23 16.70 -4.54
C GLU A 128 11.25 15.40 -5.36
N MET A 129 10.59 14.35 -4.90
CA MET A 129 10.50 13.06 -5.60
C MET A 129 9.79 13.21 -6.95
N LEU A 130 8.61 13.84 -6.97
CA LEU A 130 7.83 13.99 -8.20
C LEU A 130 8.50 14.93 -9.21
N ASP A 131 9.18 15.98 -8.75
CA ASP A 131 9.94 16.88 -9.62
C ASP A 131 11.17 16.17 -10.21
N TYR A 132 11.84 15.34 -9.42
CA TYR A 132 12.93 14.49 -9.89
C TYR A 132 12.43 13.51 -10.97
N GLN A 133 11.29 12.85 -10.73
CA GLN A 133 10.65 11.96 -11.69
C GLN A 133 10.33 12.67 -13.01
N LEU A 134 9.73 13.85 -12.95
CA LEU A 134 9.39 14.62 -14.15
C LEU A 134 10.62 15.04 -14.94
N ALA A 135 11.74 15.30 -14.25
CA ALA A 135 12.98 15.75 -14.88
C ALA A 135 13.80 14.58 -15.48
N HIS A 136 13.75 13.40 -14.85
CA HIS A 136 14.70 12.31 -15.14
C HIS A 136 14.04 10.97 -15.50
N GLY A 137 12.81 10.73 -15.09
CA GLY A 137 12.14 9.43 -15.23
C GLY A 137 10.94 9.43 -16.17
N THR A 138 10.88 10.34 -17.15
CA THR A 138 9.78 10.46 -18.11
C THR A 138 10.23 10.02 -19.50
N THR A 139 9.44 9.16 -20.14
CA THR A 139 9.74 8.67 -21.49
C THR A 139 9.74 9.79 -22.52
N PRO A 140 10.57 9.71 -23.59
CA PRO A 140 10.58 10.66 -24.69
C PRO A 140 9.21 10.85 -25.34
N ALA A 141 8.94 12.08 -25.80
CA ALA A 141 7.64 12.44 -26.36
C ALA A 141 7.36 11.84 -27.76
N ASP A 142 8.36 11.31 -28.43
CA ASP A 142 8.28 10.66 -29.74
C ASP A 142 8.14 9.13 -29.65
N TRP A 143 8.04 8.57 -28.45
CA TRP A 143 7.81 7.15 -28.24
C TRP A 143 6.33 6.82 -28.24
N ASP A 144 5.96 5.55 -28.45
CA ASP A 144 4.56 5.08 -28.38
C ASP A 144 3.95 5.34 -27.00
N TRP A 145 4.71 5.08 -25.93
CA TRP A 145 4.34 5.47 -24.57
C TRP A 145 5.01 6.81 -24.24
N ALA A 146 4.47 7.87 -24.82
CA ALA A 146 5.04 9.21 -24.76
C ALA A 146 4.78 9.92 -23.44
N SER A 147 5.82 10.54 -22.87
CA SER A 147 5.74 11.45 -21.73
C SER A 147 5.09 10.82 -20.48
N VAL A 148 5.32 9.54 -20.25
CA VAL A 148 4.85 8.82 -19.07
C VAL A 148 6.03 8.44 -18.17
N PRO A 149 5.80 8.26 -16.85
CA PRO A 149 6.85 7.75 -15.98
C PRO A 149 7.20 6.33 -16.40
N TYR A 150 8.47 6.07 -16.60
CA TYR A 150 8.93 4.69 -16.77
C TYR A 150 9.02 4.02 -15.40
N SER A 151 8.94 2.71 -15.38
CA SER A 151 8.88 1.92 -14.18
C SER A 151 9.87 0.77 -14.22
N SER A 152 11.07 1.07 -14.69
CA SER A 152 12.13 0.09 -14.66
C SER A 152 12.66 -0.07 -13.24
N SER A 153 12.73 -1.28 -12.74
CA SER A 153 13.51 -1.61 -11.54
C SER A 153 15.00 -1.75 -11.88
N ASP A 154 15.41 -1.29 -13.05
CA ASP A 154 16.76 -1.42 -13.50
C ASP A 154 17.70 -0.51 -12.73
N PRO A 155 18.66 -1.09 -12.07
CA PRO A 155 19.70 -0.38 -11.37
C PRO A 155 20.53 0.49 -12.30
N GLY A 156 20.81 1.71 -11.93
CA GLY A 156 21.63 2.65 -12.69
C GLY A 156 20.82 3.75 -13.38
N ALA A 157 19.49 3.65 -13.37
CA ALA A 157 18.61 4.60 -14.01
C ALA A 157 18.44 5.89 -13.21
N LEU A 158 19.48 6.68 -13.13
CA LEU A 158 19.34 8.10 -12.72
C LEU A 158 18.53 8.88 -13.78
N GLU A 159 18.60 8.39 -15.01
CA GLU A 159 17.81 8.84 -16.14
C GLU A 159 17.28 7.60 -16.85
N TYR A 160 16.26 7.74 -17.68
CA TYR A 160 15.67 6.62 -18.41
C TYR A 160 16.70 5.74 -19.14
N PHE A 161 17.72 6.35 -19.71
CA PHE A 161 18.79 5.64 -20.42
C PHE A 161 19.74 4.84 -19.52
N GLY A 162 19.67 5.03 -18.22
CA GLY A 162 20.43 4.24 -17.27
C GLY A 162 20.04 2.76 -17.21
N ALA A 163 18.88 2.40 -17.77
CA ALA A 163 18.43 1.02 -17.93
C ALA A 163 19.39 0.13 -18.75
N ASP A 164 20.34 0.71 -19.45
CA ASP A 164 21.39 0.00 -20.21
C ASP A 164 22.65 -0.31 -19.39
N ASP A 165 22.66 -0.03 -18.09
CA ASP A 165 23.83 -0.30 -17.24
C ASP A 165 23.97 -1.80 -16.93
N THR A 166 24.88 -2.44 -17.65
CA THR A 166 25.14 -3.89 -17.58
C THR A 166 25.82 -4.36 -16.30
N LYS A 167 26.31 -3.46 -15.44
CA LYS A 167 26.97 -3.85 -14.17
C LYS A 167 26.08 -4.62 -13.20
N TYR A 168 24.77 -4.47 -13.35
CA TYR A 168 23.77 -5.14 -12.53
C TYR A 168 23.12 -6.35 -13.20
N CYS A 169 23.66 -6.79 -14.35
CA CYS A 169 23.17 -8.01 -14.98
C CYS A 169 23.44 -9.23 -14.11
N ARG A 170 22.43 -10.06 -13.91
CA ARG A 170 22.60 -11.40 -13.36
C ARG A 170 22.88 -12.39 -14.45
N HIS A 171 23.90 -13.20 -14.24
CA HIS A 171 24.21 -14.35 -15.11
C HIS A 171 23.58 -15.60 -14.50
N GLU A 172 22.48 -16.08 -15.08
CA GLU A 172 21.90 -17.39 -14.73
C GLU A 172 22.04 -18.34 -15.91
N GLY A 173 23.05 -19.20 -15.87
CA GLY A 173 23.36 -20.10 -16.97
C GLY A 173 23.80 -19.33 -18.20
N ASP A 174 23.15 -19.60 -19.35
CA ASP A 174 23.45 -18.93 -20.63
C ASP A 174 22.65 -17.64 -20.86
N LYS A 175 21.89 -17.17 -19.85
CA LYS A 175 21.04 -15.98 -19.97
C LYS A 175 21.55 -14.86 -19.08
N ASP A 176 21.70 -13.70 -19.67
CA ASP A 176 21.94 -12.45 -18.97
C ASP A 176 20.58 -11.83 -18.62
N HIS A 177 20.27 -11.72 -17.33
CA HIS A 177 19.13 -10.99 -16.84
C HIS A 177 19.62 -9.64 -16.31
N CYS A 178 19.57 -8.63 -17.16
CA CYS A 178 19.89 -7.27 -16.78
C CYS A 178 18.63 -6.61 -16.23
N GLY A 179 18.74 -5.98 -15.06
CA GLY A 179 17.64 -5.27 -14.46
C GLY A 179 16.48 -6.19 -14.08
N ARG A 180 16.77 -7.34 -13.47
CA ARG A 180 15.74 -8.29 -13.00
C ARG A 180 14.54 -8.46 -13.95
N GLY A 181 14.78 -8.33 -15.23
CA GLY A 181 13.75 -8.52 -16.23
C GLY A 181 13.29 -7.26 -16.95
N ASP A 182 13.50 -6.06 -16.42
CA ASP A 182 13.06 -4.85 -17.11
C ASP A 182 13.94 -4.50 -18.29
N GLY A 183 15.15 -4.04 -18.06
CA GLY A 183 16.09 -3.69 -19.10
C GLY A 183 15.71 -2.45 -19.91
N LEU A 184 16.49 -2.18 -20.91
CA LEU A 184 16.39 -0.99 -21.76
C LEU A 184 14.99 -0.86 -22.40
N TYR A 185 14.43 0.34 -22.37
CA TYR A 185 13.11 0.72 -22.88
C TYR A 185 11.91 0.10 -22.13
N ALA A 186 12.11 -0.61 -21.04
CA ALA A 186 11.03 -1.24 -20.32
C ALA A 186 10.09 -0.24 -19.65
N LEU A 187 8.80 -0.53 -19.66
CA LEU A 187 7.75 0.22 -19.00
C LEU A 187 6.68 -0.72 -18.48
N GLU A 188 6.18 -0.43 -17.30
CA GLU A 188 5.06 -1.13 -16.65
C GLU A 188 3.81 -0.23 -16.64
N PRO A 189 2.82 -0.53 -17.46
CA PRO A 189 1.60 0.28 -17.57
C PRO A 189 0.83 0.48 -16.26
N ASP A 190 0.82 -0.52 -15.39
CA ASP A 190 0.15 -0.45 -14.09
C ASP A 190 0.85 0.54 -13.14
N LYS A 191 2.19 0.59 -13.13
CA LYS A 191 2.97 1.56 -12.35
C LYS A 191 2.79 2.98 -12.88
N ALA A 192 2.77 3.14 -14.20
CA ALA A 192 2.45 4.43 -14.82
C ALA A 192 1.04 4.92 -14.43
N ALA A 193 0.08 4.00 -14.30
CA ALA A 193 -1.27 4.34 -13.80
C ALA A 193 -1.26 4.72 -12.32
N GLU A 194 -0.52 4.00 -11.47
CA GLU A 194 -0.39 4.30 -10.04
C GLU A 194 0.18 5.69 -9.80
N LEU A 195 1.27 6.03 -10.49
CA LEU A 195 1.83 7.37 -10.35
C LEU A 195 0.96 8.45 -11.00
N GLY A 196 0.20 8.12 -12.05
CA GLY A 196 -0.82 8.99 -12.61
C GLY A 196 -1.86 9.44 -11.58
N VAL A 197 -2.33 8.52 -10.74
CA VAL A 197 -3.20 8.83 -9.58
C VAL A 197 -2.45 9.70 -8.55
N GLY A 198 -1.20 9.38 -8.26
CA GLY A 198 -0.34 10.17 -7.37
C GLY A 198 -0.19 11.62 -7.86
N TYR A 199 0.06 11.81 -9.14
CA TYR A 199 0.15 13.15 -9.76
C TYR A 199 -1.16 13.93 -9.62
N LEU A 200 -2.34 13.31 -9.82
CA LEU A 200 -3.63 13.99 -9.62
C LEU A 200 -3.82 14.44 -8.18
N LYS A 201 -3.57 13.57 -7.22
CA LYS A 201 -3.65 13.91 -5.79
C LYS A 201 -2.70 15.06 -5.45
N PHE A 202 -1.50 15.05 -5.99
CA PHE A 202 -0.54 16.10 -5.72
C PHE A 202 -0.88 17.42 -6.43
N TYR A 203 -1.52 17.36 -7.61
CA TYR A 203 -2.15 18.51 -8.24
C TYR A 203 -3.25 19.11 -7.37
N GLU A 204 -4.14 18.30 -6.81
CA GLU A 204 -5.19 18.75 -5.92
C GLU A 204 -4.61 19.41 -4.65
N MET A 205 -3.51 18.86 -4.12
CA MET A 205 -2.80 19.40 -2.97
C MET A 205 -2.15 20.76 -3.24
N THR A 206 -1.56 20.94 -4.42
CA THR A 206 -0.65 22.06 -4.71
C THR A 206 -1.21 23.08 -5.71
N GLY A 207 -2.13 22.68 -6.57
CA GLY A 207 -2.60 23.47 -7.71
C GLY A 207 -1.64 23.55 -8.88
N GLU A 208 -0.48 22.85 -8.82
CA GLU A 208 0.56 22.93 -9.84
C GLU A 208 0.21 22.14 -11.09
N GLN A 209 0.05 22.83 -12.21
CA GLN A 209 -0.44 22.27 -13.47
C GLN A 209 0.46 21.16 -14.03
N LYS A 210 1.78 21.20 -13.77
CA LYS A 210 2.74 20.17 -14.25
C LYS A 210 2.33 18.75 -13.83
N TYR A 211 1.79 18.59 -12.61
CA TYR A 211 1.34 17.28 -12.12
C TYR A 211 0.02 16.83 -12.77
N ARG A 212 -0.92 17.75 -12.98
CA ARG A 212 -2.11 17.48 -13.78
C ARG A 212 -1.76 17.02 -15.19
N ASP A 213 -0.84 17.72 -15.82
CA ASP A 213 -0.44 17.45 -17.20
C ASP A 213 0.28 16.10 -17.32
N ALA A 214 1.10 15.74 -16.32
CA ALA A 214 1.71 14.41 -16.21
C ALA A 214 0.66 13.29 -16.04
N ALA A 215 -0.34 13.48 -15.19
CA ALA A 215 -1.43 12.53 -15.03
C ALA A 215 -2.25 12.34 -16.32
N LEU A 216 -2.50 13.43 -17.03
CA LEU A 216 -3.17 13.38 -18.35
C LEU A 216 -2.33 12.65 -19.39
N ALA A 217 -1.00 12.78 -19.37
CA ALA A 217 -0.11 12.00 -20.24
C ALA A 217 -0.21 10.49 -19.95
N CYS A 218 -0.17 10.09 -18.68
CA CYS A 218 -0.40 8.69 -18.29
C CYS A 218 -1.74 8.16 -18.79
N ALA A 219 -2.82 8.90 -18.54
CA ALA A 219 -4.16 8.49 -18.97
C ALA A 219 -4.31 8.41 -20.49
N LYS A 220 -3.71 9.33 -21.22
CA LYS A 220 -3.70 9.34 -22.70
C LYS A 220 -2.98 8.10 -23.25
N ALA A 221 -1.79 7.79 -22.73
CA ALA A 221 -1.04 6.62 -23.14
C ALA A 221 -1.82 5.32 -22.83
N LEU A 222 -2.33 5.18 -21.61
CA LEU A 222 -3.14 4.01 -21.21
C LEU A 222 -4.39 3.87 -22.08
N ALA A 223 -5.13 4.94 -22.34
CA ALA A 223 -6.33 4.88 -23.17
C ALA A 223 -6.02 4.56 -24.65
N GLY A 224 -4.87 5.01 -25.13
CA GLY A 224 -4.40 4.74 -26.50
C GLY A 224 -3.98 3.28 -26.72
N HIS A 225 -3.48 2.61 -25.67
CA HIS A 225 -2.92 1.25 -25.78
C HIS A 225 -3.83 0.17 -25.16
N VAL A 226 -5.03 0.53 -24.68
CA VAL A 226 -5.96 -0.46 -24.12
C VAL A 226 -6.43 -1.46 -25.17
N ARG A 227 -6.36 -2.74 -24.84
CA ARG A 227 -6.88 -3.85 -25.64
C ARG A 227 -7.99 -4.61 -24.86
N PRO A 228 -8.87 -5.37 -25.53
CA PRO A 228 -9.96 -6.10 -24.84
C PRO A 228 -9.46 -7.09 -23.79
N GLY A 229 -8.31 -7.69 -24.01
CA GLY A 229 -7.77 -8.77 -23.20
C GLY A 229 -8.57 -10.06 -23.27
N ASP A 230 -8.00 -11.13 -22.73
CA ASP A 230 -8.60 -12.45 -22.59
C ASP A 230 -8.08 -13.13 -21.31
N LEU A 231 -8.08 -14.46 -21.24
CA LEU A 231 -7.63 -15.22 -20.06
C LEU A 231 -6.11 -15.12 -19.81
N THR A 232 -5.33 -14.90 -20.85
CA THR A 232 -3.86 -14.89 -20.85
C THR A 232 -3.26 -13.54 -21.26
N HIS A 233 -4.08 -12.60 -21.68
CA HIS A 233 -3.68 -11.27 -22.08
C HIS A 233 -4.52 -10.22 -21.35
N SER A 234 -3.90 -9.40 -20.53
CA SER A 234 -4.59 -8.30 -19.85
C SER A 234 -4.84 -7.11 -20.78
N PRO A 235 -5.71 -6.15 -20.40
CA PRO A 235 -5.93 -4.92 -21.13
C PRO A 235 -4.66 -4.12 -21.42
N TRP A 236 -3.70 -4.18 -20.54
CA TRP A 236 -2.32 -3.72 -20.73
C TRP A 236 -1.38 -4.86 -20.34
N PRO A 237 -0.30 -5.11 -21.09
CA PRO A 237 0.74 -6.04 -20.70
C PRO A 237 1.34 -5.67 -19.34
N PHE A 238 1.99 -6.62 -18.68
CA PHE A 238 2.76 -6.29 -17.49
C PHE A 238 3.94 -5.40 -17.85
N ARG A 239 4.75 -5.81 -18.82
CA ARG A 239 5.86 -5.01 -19.35
C ARG A 239 5.76 -4.82 -20.85
N VAL A 240 6.11 -3.62 -21.30
CA VAL A 240 6.20 -3.26 -22.72
C VAL A 240 7.52 -2.58 -23.01
N PHE A 241 7.97 -2.66 -24.28
CA PHE A 241 8.98 -1.75 -24.78
C PHE A 241 8.31 -0.41 -25.09
N ALA A 242 8.61 0.61 -24.30
CA ALA A 242 7.90 1.90 -24.34
C ALA A 242 7.98 2.62 -25.69
N HIS A 243 9.06 2.41 -26.46
CA HIS A 243 9.26 3.05 -27.75
C HIS A 243 8.50 2.42 -28.93
N THR A 244 7.99 1.17 -28.77
CA THR A 244 7.33 0.40 -29.83
C THR A 244 6.01 -0.24 -29.40
N ASN A 245 5.65 -0.15 -28.12
CA ASN A 245 4.50 -0.84 -27.53
C ASN A 245 4.51 -2.37 -27.74
N VAL A 246 5.66 -2.97 -27.98
CA VAL A 246 5.77 -4.43 -28.05
C VAL A 246 5.73 -5.00 -26.63
N ALA A 247 4.80 -5.90 -26.38
CA ALA A 247 4.71 -6.57 -25.08
C ALA A 247 5.92 -7.47 -24.83
N ARG A 248 6.44 -7.43 -23.61
CA ARG A 248 7.45 -8.39 -23.10
C ARG A 248 6.77 -9.48 -22.30
N GLU A 249 5.82 -9.11 -21.47
CA GLU A 249 4.99 -10.00 -20.65
C GLU A 249 3.55 -9.55 -20.77
N GLU A 250 2.71 -10.49 -21.19
CA GLU A 250 1.37 -10.20 -21.71
C GLU A 250 0.30 -9.97 -20.64
N TYR A 251 0.56 -10.36 -19.41
CA TYR A 251 -0.45 -10.41 -18.37
C TYR A 251 -0.06 -9.62 -17.12
N SER A 252 -0.94 -8.73 -16.65
CA SER A 252 -0.94 -8.18 -15.29
C SER A 252 -2.37 -8.12 -14.77
N ALA A 253 -2.59 -8.61 -13.55
CA ALA A 253 -3.89 -8.48 -12.88
C ALA A 253 -4.12 -7.06 -12.33
N GLN A 254 -3.09 -6.21 -12.29
CA GLN A 254 -3.12 -4.87 -11.68
C GLN A 254 -3.71 -3.80 -12.60
N VAL A 255 -4.94 -4.01 -13.05
CA VAL A 255 -5.67 -3.03 -13.88
C VAL A 255 -6.45 -2.01 -13.05
N ILE A 256 -6.60 -2.24 -11.74
CA ILE A 256 -7.38 -1.37 -10.87
C ILE A 256 -6.76 0.05 -10.74
N ALA A 257 -5.43 0.17 -10.88
CA ALA A 257 -4.76 1.45 -10.87
C ALA A 257 -5.22 2.34 -12.03
N ALA A 258 -5.29 1.78 -13.25
CA ALA A 258 -5.79 2.51 -14.42
C ALA A 258 -7.27 2.88 -14.27
N ILE A 259 -8.08 2.00 -13.69
CA ILE A 259 -9.49 2.28 -13.40
C ILE A 259 -9.59 3.48 -12.44
N LYS A 260 -8.83 3.48 -11.34
CA LYS A 260 -8.75 4.60 -10.38
C LYS A 260 -8.36 5.91 -11.08
N LEU A 261 -7.33 5.88 -11.95
CA LEU A 261 -6.90 7.08 -12.68
C LEU A 261 -8.03 7.65 -13.55
N PHE A 262 -8.73 6.81 -14.30
CA PHE A 262 -9.83 7.27 -15.15
C PHE A 262 -11.03 7.78 -14.35
N ASP A 263 -11.34 7.16 -13.21
CA ASP A 263 -12.42 7.59 -12.32
C ASP A 263 -12.10 8.96 -11.70
N GLU A 264 -10.85 9.17 -11.24
CA GLU A 264 -10.38 10.45 -10.69
C GLU A 264 -10.40 11.58 -11.75
N LEU A 265 -9.97 11.29 -12.97
CA LEU A 265 -10.10 12.25 -14.08
C LEU A 265 -11.57 12.60 -14.37
N GLY A 266 -12.45 11.60 -14.31
CA GLY A 266 -13.89 11.80 -14.43
C GLY A 266 -14.44 12.70 -13.31
N ARG A 267 -14.06 12.45 -12.06
CA ARG A 267 -14.43 13.26 -10.90
C ARG A 267 -13.99 14.72 -11.04
N LEU A 268 -12.79 14.94 -11.54
CA LEU A 268 -12.21 16.27 -11.74
C LEU A 268 -12.72 16.99 -13.01
N GLY A 269 -13.55 16.33 -13.85
CA GLY A 269 -13.99 16.88 -15.11
C GLY A 269 -12.87 17.08 -16.14
N LEU A 270 -11.74 16.37 -15.96
CA LEU A 270 -10.55 16.44 -16.83
C LEU A 270 -10.61 15.44 -17.99
N VAL A 271 -11.78 14.99 -18.32
CA VAL A 271 -11.98 13.99 -19.39
C VAL A 271 -11.82 14.59 -20.78
N GLY A 272 -10.87 14.08 -21.54
CA GLY A 272 -10.97 14.03 -22.99
C GLY A 272 -12.03 13.01 -23.38
N ALA A 273 -13.24 13.43 -23.25
CA ALA A 273 -14.53 12.80 -23.52
C ALA A 273 -14.63 11.26 -23.62
N GLY A 274 -14.49 10.62 -24.73
CA GLY A 274 -14.95 9.23 -24.92
C GLY A 274 -13.92 8.14 -24.58
N ASP A 275 -12.65 8.43 -24.74
CA ASP A 275 -11.62 7.38 -24.73
C ASP A 275 -11.32 6.83 -23.33
N TYR A 276 -11.27 7.67 -22.29
CA TYR A 276 -11.02 7.25 -20.92
C TYR A 276 -12.15 6.38 -20.37
N SER A 277 -13.40 6.77 -20.63
CA SER A 277 -14.57 5.98 -20.24
C SER A 277 -14.60 4.62 -20.94
N ARG A 278 -14.21 4.57 -22.22
CA ARG A 278 -14.09 3.31 -22.98
C ARG A 278 -12.98 2.42 -22.38
N ALA A 279 -11.78 2.96 -22.14
CA ALA A 279 -10.66 2.22 -21.58
C ALA A 279 -10.99 1.69 -20.18
N ARG A 280 -11.57 2.53 -19.32
CA ARG A 280 -12.07 2.15 -17.99
C ARG A 280 -13.05 0.99 -18.04
N LYS A 281 -14.02 1.05 -18.99
CA LYS A 281 -15.02 -0.01 -19.16
C LYS A 281 -14.41 -1.32 -19.63
N ILE A 282 -13.44 -1.27 -20.55
CA ILE A 282 -12.70 -2.47 -20.99
C ILE A 282 -11.98 -3.12 -19.82
N ALA A 283 -11.21 -2.34 -19.06
CA ALA A 283 -10.45 -2.82 -17.92
C ALA A 283 -11.37 -3.43 -16.83
N TRP A 284 -12.46 -2.76 -16.49
CA TRP A 284 -13.44 -3.26 -15.52
C TRP A 284 -14.09 -4.58 -15.95
N ASN A 285 -14.55 -4.65 -17.20
CA ASN A 285 -15.17 -5.86 -17.72
C ASN A 285 -14.19 -7.04 -17.74
N TRP A 286 -12.92 -6.78 -18.08
CA TRP A 286 -11.88 -7.78 -18.07
C TRP A 286 -11.56 -8.26 -16.65
N LEU A 287 -11.37 -7.33 -15.71
CA LEU A 287 -11.10 -7.62 -14.30
C LEU A 287 -12.19 -8.52 -13.70
N MET A 288 -13.46 -8.15 -13.89
CA MET A 288 -14.60 -8.89 -13.36
C MET A 288 -14.80 -10.25 -14.04
N LYS A 289 -14.42 -10.36 -15.32
CA LYS A 289 -14.60 -11.59 -16.11
C LYS A 289 -13.50 -12.62 -15.90
N TYR A 290 -12.23 -12.19 -15.75
CA TYR A 290 -11.09 -13.08 -15.74
C TYR A 290 -10.43 -13.19 -14.37
N PRO A 291 -9.72 -12.18 -13.81
CA PRO A 291 -9.11 -12.32 -12.49
C PRO A 291 -10.11 -12.67 -11.40
N MET A 292 -11.22 -11.97 -11.32
CA MET A 292 -12.24 -12.18 -10.29
C MET A 292 -12.88 -13.56 -10.31
N ARG A 293 -13.07 -14.16 -11.49
CA ARG A 293 -13.71 -15.48 -11.62
C ARG A 293 -12.75 -16.65 -11.47
N ASN A 294 -11.47 -16.45 -11.86
CA ASN A 294 -10.50 -17.54 -11.96
C ASN A 294 -9.41 -17.45 -10.88
N ASN A 295 -9.38 -16.38 -10.09
CA ASN A 295 -8.33 -16.09 -9.10
C ASN A 295 -6.91 -16.09 -9.71
N ILE A 296 -6.77 -15.53 -10.94
CA ILE A 296 -5.49 -15.36 -11.59
C ILE A 296 -4.98 -13.94 -11.25
N TRP A 297 -4.39 -13.79 -10.07
CA TRP A 297 -3.87 -12.54 -9.54
C TRP A 297 -2.35 -12.48 -9.72
N SER A 298 -1.91 -12.53 -10.98
CA SER A 298 -0.51 -12.65 -11.36
C SER A 298 0.06 -11.33 -11.86
N ALA A 299 1.38 -11.25 -11.85
CA ALA A 299 2.23 -10.19 -12.35
C ALA A 299 1.90 -8.79 -11.78
N TYR A 300 2.77 -8.37 -10.89
CA TYR A 300 2.80 -7.03 -10.29
C TYR A 300 4.22 -6.68 -9.86
N PHE A 301 4.93 -7.63 -9.22
CA PHE A 301 6.32 -7.44 -8.80
C PHE A 301 7.26 -7.74 -9.95
N GLU A 302 8.21 -6.85 -10.16
CA GLU A 302 9.14 -6.80 -11.29
C GLU A 302 10.28 -7.82 -11.23
N ASP A 303 10.51 -8.43 -10.10
CA ASP A 303 11.61 -9.38 -9.86
C ASP A 303 11.27 -10.83 -10.25
N ILE A 304 10.19 -11.03 -10.97
CA ILE A 304 9.71 -12.35 -11.43
C ILE A 304 10.34 -12.72 -12.77
N PRO A 305 10.71 -13.99 -12.98
CA PRO A 305 11.11 -14.48 -14.29
C PRO A 305 10.00 -14.36 -15.34
N PHE A 306 10.34 -13.96 -16.56
CA PHE A 306 9.43 -13.72 -17.69
C PHE A 306 8.49 -14.84 -18.07
N ASP A 307 8.79 -16.09 -17.73
CA ASP A 307 8.04 -17.26 -18.12
C ASP A 307 7.04 -17.75 -17.04
N THR A 308 6.88 -16.98 -15.97
CA THR A 308 6.03 -17.36 -14.82
C THR A 308 4.80 -16.48 -14.61
N ASP A 309 4.48 -15.59 -15.54
CA ASP A 309 3.45 -14.55 -15.43
C ASP A 309 2.13 -15.03 -14.82
N LEU A 310 1.60 -16.18 -15.30
CA LEU A 310 0.31 -16.70 -14.84
C LEU A 310 0.41 -17.57 -13.57
N LEU A 311 1.61 -17.96 -13.19
CA LEU A 311 1.85 -18.86 -12.05
C LEU A 311 2.30 -18.12 -10.81
N ASN A 312 2.84 -16.93 -10.98
CA ASN A 312 3.28 -16.09 -9.87
C ASN A 312 2.16 -15.15 -9.40
N TRP A 313 1.45 -15.58 -8.38
CA TRP A 313 0.38 -14.79 -7.79
C TRP A 313 0.94 -13.80 -6.77
N ASN A 314 0.32 -12.61 -6.71
CA ASN A 314 0.61 -11.57 -5.74
C ASN A 314 -0.62 -11.25 -4.88
N GLN A 315 -0.37 -10.70 -3.71
CA GLN A 315 -1.44 -10.27 -2.79
C GLN A 315 -1.89 -8.82 -3.08
N TYR A 316 -1.09 -8.03 -3.80
CA TYR A 316 -1.33 -6.61 -4.04
C TYR A 316 -2.61 -6.37 -4.84
N SER A 317 -2.69 -6.94 -6.03
CA SER A 317 -3.79 -6.72 -6.98
C SER A 317 -5.17 -7.09 -6.40
N PRO A 318 -5.36 -8.25 -5.74
CA PRO A 318 -6.65 -8.57 -5.13
C PRO A 318 -6.99 -7.70 -3.93
N LEU A 319 -6.02 -7.29 -3.10
CA LEU A 319 -6.27 -6.40 -1.96
C LEU A 319 -6.64 -4.99 -2.42
N GLU A 320 -5.96 -4.44 -3.43
CA GLU A 320 -6.31 -3.13 -3.98
C GLU A 320 -7.65 -3.17 -4.74
N THR A 321 -7.99 -4.30 -5.36
CA THR A 321 -9.34 -4.51 -5.92
C THR A 321 -10.40 -4.56 -4.82
N ALA A 322 -10.15 -5.28 -3.72
CA ALA A 322 -11.07 -5.30 -2.57
C ALA A 322 -11.24 -3.91 -1.96
N ARG A 323 -10.15 -3.15 -1.80
CA ARG A 323 -10.17 -1.76 -1.32
C ARG A 323 -11.04 -0.88 -2.22
N TYR A 324 -10.86 -1.00 -3.53
CA TYR A 324 -11.67 -0.24 -4.50
C TYR A 324 -13.16 -0.57 -4.37
N LEU A 325 -13.53 -1.84 -4.30
CA LEU A 325 -14.94 -2.27 -4.13
C LEU A 325 -15.54 -1.75 -2.82
N LEU A 326 -14.77 -1.72 -1.74
CA LEU A 326 -15.21 -1.19 -0.43
C LEU A 326 -15.38 0.33 -0.45
N GLN A 327 -14.59 1.04 -1.24
CA GLN A 327 -14.67 2.50 -1.40
C GLN A 327 -15.73 2.92 -2.42
N HIS A 328 -16.01 2.06 -3.42
CA HIS A 328 -16.93 2.30 -4.54
C HIS A 328 -17.99 1.19 -4.63
N PRO A 329 -18.83 1.02 -3.60
CA PRO A 329 -19.85 -0.03 -3.57
C PRO A 329 -20.88 0.09 -4.72
N GLU A 330 -21.04 1.28 -5.30
CA GLU A 330 -21.88 1.54 -6.47
C GLU A 330 -21.35 0.89 -7.76
N SER A 331 -20.07 0.53 -7.81
CA SER A 331 -19.46 -0.08 -8.99
C SER A 331 -19.80 -1.55 -9.17
N ASP A 332 -20.20 -2.22 -8.09
CA ASP A 332 -20.53 -3.65 -8.10
C ASP A 332 -21.62 -3.98 -7.07
N PRO A 333 -22.80 -4.45 -7.49
CA PRO A 333 -23.88 -4.80 -6.56
C PRO A 333 -23.51 -5.91 -5.56
N ASP A 334 -22.51 -6.72 -5.89
CA ASP A 334 -21.98 -7.79 -5.05
C ASP A 334 -20.69 -7.39 -4.28
N TRP A 335 -20.38 -6.11 -4.19
CA TRP A 335 -19.13 -5.57 -3.64
C TRP A 335 -18.73 -6.23 -2.31
N ARG A 336 -19.68 -6.44 -1.41
CA ARG A 336 -19.41 -7.03 -0.09
C ARG A 336 -18.90 -8.46 -0.21
N ARG A 337 -19.61 -9.30 -0.97
CA ARG A 337 -19.24 -10.71 -1.20
C ARG A 337 -17.91 -10.83 -1.95
N HIS A 338 -17.70 -9.99 -2.96
CA HIS A 338 -16.47 -9.99 -3.72
C HIS A 338 -15.28 -9.54 -2.89
N SER A 339 -15.39 -8.45 -2.12
CA SER A 339 -14.31 -8.01 -1.22
C SER A 339 -13.96 -9.07 -0.18
N GLU A 340 -14.96 -9.69 0.46
CA GLU A 340 -14.74 -10.78 1.40
C GLU A 340 -14.04 -11.98 0.75
N SER A 341 -14.45 -12.35 -0.46
CA SER A 341 -13.84 -13.46 -1.20
C SER A 341 -12.37 -13.20 -1.56
N LEU A 342 -12.03 -11.96 -1.92
CA LEU A 342 -10.66 -11.54 -2.21
C LEU A 342 -9.79 -11.58 -0.96
N ILE A 343 -10.26 -11.02 0.14
CA ILE A 343 -9.55 -11.07 1.44
C ILE A 343 -9.32 -12.53 1.86
N ALA A 344 -10.36 -13.36 1.80
CA ALA A 344 -10.25 -14.78 2.14
C ALA A 344 -9.33 -15.56 1.20
N TRP A 345 -9.25 -15.18 -0.08
CA TRP A 345 -8.31 -15.79 -1.02
C TRP A 345 -6.86 -15.43 -0.65
N VAL A 346 -6.59 -14.16 -0.33
CA VAL A 346 -5.27 -13.73 0.15
C VAL A 346 -4.88 -14.45 1.44
N GLU A 347 -5.79 -14.60 2.40
CA GLU A 347 -5.54 -15.35 3.64
C GLU A 347 -5.11 -16.80 3.34
N ARG A 348 -5.84 -17.50 2.48
CA ARG A 348 -5.55 -18.90 2.16
C ARG A 348 -4.27 -19.08 1.36
N THR A 349 -3.87 -18.09 0.58
CA THR A 349 -2.72 -18.19 -0.32
C THR A 349 -1.44 -17.67 0.34
N PHE A 350 -1.49 -16.56 1.07
CA PHE A 350 -0.30 -15.82 1.53
C PHE A 350 -0.12 -15.80 3.06
N ALA A 351 -1.16 -16.11 3.86
CA ALA A 351 -1.01 -16.15 5.31
C ALA A 351 -0.57 -17.53 5.83
N VAL A 352 -0.48 -18.52 4.98
CA VAL A 352 -0.04 -19.89 5.34
C VAL A 352 1.47 -19.94 5.59
N ASP A 353 1.90 -20.89 6.42
CA ASP A 353 3.33 -21.16 6.60
C ASP A 353 3.93 -21.71 5.32
N VAL A 354 5.07 -21.15 4.92
CA VAL A 354 5.82 -21.61 3.77
C VAL A 354 6.68 -22.80 4.18
N PRO A 355 6.62 -23.93 3.44
CA PRO A 355 7.52 -25.05 3.69
C PRO A 355 8.98 -24.62 3.51
N ALA A 356 9.84 -25.12 4.39
CA ALA A 356 11.28 -24.92 4.27
C ALA A 356 11.80 -25.51 2.96
N THR A 357 12.26 -24.68 2.03
CA THR A 357 12.91 -25.07 0.79
C THR A 357 14.26 -24.37 0.64
N GLU A 358 15.13 -24.83 -0.27
CA GLU A 358 16.41 -24.18 -0.50
C GLU A 358 16.29 -22.74 -1.00
N HIS A 359 15.20 -22.44 -1.75
CA HIS A 359 14.92 -21.10 -2.25
C HIS A 359 14.43 -20.14 -1.17
N TYR A 360 13.88 -20.67 -0.09
CA TYR A 360 13.28 -19.90 1.00
C TYR A 360 14.03 -20.08 2.32
N ARG A 361 15.34 -20.24 2.28
CA ARG A 361 16.18 -20.44 3.47
C ARG A 361 16.06 -19.30 4.49
N TRP A 362 15.67 -18.11 4.06
CA TRP A 362 15.42 -16.95 4.92
C TRP A 362 14.19 -17.13 5.80
N VAL A 363 13.15 -17.71 5.24
CA VAL A 363 11.87 -18.01 5.90
C VAL A 363 12.02 -19.09 6.95
N GLN A 364 13.09 -19.90 6.86
CA GLN A 364 13.30 -21.08 7.71
C GLN A 364 13.81 -20.79 9.11
N GLN A 365 14.35 -19.60 9.32
CA GLN A 365 15.16 -19.40 10.54
C GLN A 365 14.33 -19.46 11.82
N GLU A 366 13.05 -19.13 11.76
CA GLU A 366 12.18 -19.19 12.95
C GLU A 366 10.69 -19.32 12.61
N PRO A 367 10.08 -20.51 12.57
CA PRO A 367 8.63 -20.69 12.35
C PRO A 367 7.76 -19.93 13.35
N VAL A 368 8.31 -19.55 14.49
CA VAL A 368 7.67 -18.77 15.56
C VAL A 368 7.46 -17.30 15.14
N GLN A 369 8.15 -16.83 14.10
CA GLN A 369 8.15 -15.44 13.64
C GLN A 369 6.85 -15.05 12.95
N TYR A 370 6.11 -16.02 12.44
CA TYR A 370 4.98 -15.74 11.55
C TYR A 370 3.71 -15.30 12.25
N GLY A 371 3.73 -14.92 13.50
CA GLY A 371 2.57 -14.32 14.13
C GLY A 371 1.29 -15.18 14.18
N GLN A 372 1.13 -16.17 13.31
CA GLN A 372 -0.03 -17.06 13.26
C GLN A 372 -0.27 -17.76 14.57
N ARG A 373 0.79 -18.16 15.27
CA ARG A 373 0.74 -18.72 16.60
C ARG A 373 -0.01 -17.81 17.60
N TRP A 374 0.10 -16.49 17.40
CA TRP A 374 -0.54 -15.49 18.24
C TRP A 374 -1.77 -14.86 17.58
N GLY A 375 -2.30 -15.48 16.52
CA GLY A 375 -3.55 -15.10 15.86
C GLY A 375 -3.42 -13.97 14.83
N ALA A 376 -2.20 -13.59 14.41
CA ALA A 376 -1.99 -12.65 13.32
C ALA A 376 -1.95 -13.39 11.97
N ASN A 377 -2.63 -12.88 10.95
CA ASN A 377 -2.37 -13.25 9.57
C ASN A 377 -1.18 -12.42 9.07
N VAL A 378 -0.13 -13.09 8.67
CA VAL A 378 1.12 -12.49 8.21
C VAL A 378 1.30 -12.85 6.74
N ILE A 379 1.41 -11.84 5.89
CA ILE A 379 1.26 -11.98 4.45
C ILE A 379 2.61 -12.02 3.76
N SER A 380 2.84 -13.04 2.93
CA SER A 380 3.98 -13.10 2.03
C SER A 380 3.74 -12.32 0.74
N GLU A 381 4.83 -11.99 0.06
CA GLU A 381 4.81 -11.14 -1.10
C GLU A 381 4.11 -11.80 -2.29
N GLN A 382 4.61 -12.96 -2.71
CA GLN A 382 4.16 -13.67 -3.90
C GLN A 382 4.32 -15.18 -3.75
N THR A 383 3.98 -15.98 -4.76
CA THR A 383 3.92 -17.45 -4.63
C THR A 383 5.08 -18.21 -5.27
N GLN A 384 5.86 -17.60 -6.17
CA GLN A 384 6.94 -18.30 -6.87
C GLN A 384 8.34 -17.96 -6.36
N GLN A 385 8.56 -16.70 -6.05
CA GLN A 385 9.79 -16.19 -5.46
C GLN A 385 9.40 -15.31 -4.26
N ASP A 386 10.36 -14.90 -3.48
CA ASP A 386 10.20 -13.90 -2.41
C ASP A 386 8.91 -14.14 -1.58
N MET A 387 8.80 -15.38 -1.06
CA MET A 387 7.68 -15.78 -0.20
C MET A 387 7.84 -15.29 1.23
N ASP A 388 8.71 -14.32 1.44
CA ASP A 388 8.96 -13.73 2.73
C ASP A 388 7.73 -13.03 3.30
N LYS A 389 7.61 -13.08 4.62
CA LYS A 389 6.52 -12.41 5.34
C LYS A 389 6.91 -10.95 5.53
N MET A 390 6.16 -10.06 4.89
CA MET A 390 6.55 -8.65 4.76
C MET A 390 5.68 -7.71 5.58
N GLY A 391 6.30 -6.65 6.08
CA GLY A 391 5.66 -5.62 6.89
C GLY A 391 4.61 -4.82 6.12
N SER A 392 4.95 -4.35 4.92
CA SER A 392 4.05 -3.58 4.05
C SER A 392 2.85 -4.40 3.60
N HIS A 393 3.06 -5.64 3.17
CA HIS A 393 2.01 -6.52 2.69
C HIS A 393 1.05 -6.95 3.80
N THR A 394 1.60 -7.23 4.98
CA THR A 394 0.78 -7.54 6.18
C THR A 394 -0.03 -6.32 6.61
N SER A 395 0.56 -5.13 6.63
CA SER A 395 -0.16 -3.90 6.98
C SER A 395 -1.20 -3.52 5.92
N ARG A 396 -0.96 -3.79 4.61
CA ARG A 396 -1.97 -3.64 3.55
C ARG A 396 -3.18 -4.53 3.79
N TYR A 397 -2.95 -5.82 4.02
CA TYR A 397 -4.01 -6.75 4.37
C TYR A 397 -4.79 -6.26 5.61
N ALA A 398 -4.08 -5.84 6.65
CA ALA A 398 -4.69 -5.32 7.87
C ALA A 398 -5.56 -4.08 7.59
N SER A 399 -5.09 -3.14 6.76
CA SER A 399 -5.85 -1.93 6.43
C SER A 399 -7.10 -2.22 5.59
N VAL A 400 -7.05 -3.21 4.69
CA VAL A 400 -8.24 -3.66 3.94
C VAL A 400 -9.25 -4.34 4.85
N CYS A 401 -8.80 -5.14 5.83
CA CYS A 401 -9.67 -5.71 6.85
C CYS A 401 -10.31 -4.62 7.74
N ALA A 402 -9.56 -3.58 8.13
CA ALA A 402 -10.10 -2.43 8.86
C ALA A 402 -11.18 -1.71 8.06
N LEU A 403 -10.94 -1.48 6.78
CA LEU A 403 -11.91 -0.86 5.89
C LEU A 403 -13.17 -1.74 5.71
N TYR A 404 -13.00 -3.07 5.59
CA TYR A 404 -14.14 -3.99 5.54
C TYR A 404 -14.99 -3.90 6.82
N TYR A 405 -14.34 -3.86 7.99
CA TYR A 405 -15.03 -3.63 9.26
C TYR A 405 -15.78 -2.28 9.27
N GLU A 406 -15.14 -1.20 8.84
CA GLU A 406 -15.77 0.13 8.76
C GLU A 406 -17.07 0.09 7.93
N LYS A 407 -17.05 -0.60 6.77
CA LYS A 407 -18.19 -0.68 5.85
C LYS A 407 -19.28 -1.67 6.26
N THR A 408 -18.95 -2.69 7.05
CA THR A 408 -19.87 -3.81 7.34
C THR A 408 -20.23 -3.97 8.81
N GLY A 409 -19.42 -3.42 9.72
CA GLY A 409 -19.52 -3.63 11.16
C GLY A 409 -19.03 -5.00 11.65
N ASP A 410 -18.42 -5.82 10.79
CA ASP A 410 -17.99 -7.18 11.13
C ASP A 410 -16.77 -7.19 12.05
N GLN A 411 -16.97 -7.53 13.33
CA GLN A 411 -15.94 -7.53 14.36
C GLN A 411 -14.81 -8.54 14.11
N ALA A 412 -15.06 -9.60 13.36
CA ALA A 412 -14.01 -10.57 13.04
C ALA A 412 -12.93 -9.93 12.15
N PHE A 413 -13.31 -9.05 11.22
CA PHE A 413 -12.36 -8.33 10.39
C PHE A 413 -11.59 -7.25 11.17
N LYS A 414 -12.21 -6.60 12.16
CA LYS A 414 -11.50 -5.70 13.07
C LYS A 414 -10.42 -6.44 13.86
N GLU A 415 -10.74 -7.63 14.39
CA GLU A 415 -9.77 -8.46 15.12
C GLU A 415 -8.63 -8.94 14.22
N LYS A 416 -8.93 -9.46 13.03
CA LYS A 416 -7.91 -9.83 12.04
C LYS A 416 -6.97 -8.67 11.73
N SER A 417 -7.53 -7.50 11.47
CA SER A 417 -6.79 -6.28 11.22
C SER A 417 -5.88 -5.91 12.40
N PHE A 418 -6.44 -5.89 13.61
CA PHE A 418 -5.70 -5.53 14.82
C PHE A 418 -4.49 -6.43 15.06
N ARG A 419 -4.65 -7.75 14.93
CA ARG A 419 -3.54 -8.69 15.14
C ARG A 419 -2.45 -8.57 14.06
N SER A 420 -2.86 -8.38 12.81
CA SER A 420 -1.91 -8.21 11.71
C SER A 420 -1.17 -6.88 11.79
N PHE A 421 -1.83 -5.78 12.15
CA PHE A 421 -1.14 -4.52 12.45
C PHE A 421 -0.20 -4.64 13.64
N ASN A 422 -0.61 -5.32 14.71
CA ASN A 422 0.28 -5.53 15.86
C ASN A 422 1.55 -6.30 15.44
N TRP A 423 1.41 -7.33 14.59
CA TRP A 423 2.58 -8.01 14.03
C TRP A 423 3.45 -7.04 13.20
N ALA A 424 2.82 -6.26 12.33
CA ALA A 424 3.55 -5.32 11.49
C ALA A 424 4.35 -4.29 12.31
N THR A 425 3.90 -3.92 13.53
CA THR A 425 4.68 -3.00 14.39
C THR A 425 6.07 -3.53 14.72
N TYR A 426 6.27 -4.85 14.75
CA TYR A 426 7.57 -5.46 15.03
C TYR A 426 8.61 -5.24 13.92
N MET A 427 8.16 -4.79 12.75
CA MET A 427 9.07 -4.45 11.65
C MET A 427 9.71 -3.06 11.82
N ALA A 428 9.16 -2.22 12.70
CA ALA A 428 9.71 -0.89 13.01
C ALA A 428 10.62 -0.92 14.23
N HIS A 429 11.77 -0.24 14.16
CA HIS A 429 12.75 -0.11 15.22
C HIS A 429 12.83 1.33 15.74
N GLU A 430 13.23 1.52 17.01
CA GLU A 430 13.32 2.85 17.65
C GLU A 430 14.27 3.82 16.93
N ASN A 431 15.23 3.32 16.16
CA ASN A 431 16.11 4.15 15.34
C ASN A 431 15.45 4.62 14.03
N GLY A 432 14.21 4.22 13.76
CA GLY A 432 13.46 4.55 12.54
C GLY A 432 13.69 3.60 11.38
N LEU A 433 14.51 2.58 11.52
CA LEU A 433 14.61 1.52 10.52
C LEU A 433 13.32 0.71 10.48
N ILE A 434 12.82 0.46 9.29
CA ILE A 434 11.67 -0.41 9.03
C ILE A 434 12.15 -1.57 8.18
N THR A 435 12.15 -2.76 8.77
CA THR A 435 12.51 -4.01 8.09
C THR A 435 11.36 -4.44 7.22
N GLU A 436 11.57 -4.63 5.94
CA GLU A 436 10.51 -5.08 5.05
C GLU A 436 10.22 -6.57 5.27
N ALA A 437 11.25 -7.41 5.17
CA ALA A 437 11.19 -8.83 5.54
C ALA A 437 12.15 -9.13 6.69
N MET A 438 11.87 -10.20 7.45
CA MET A 438 12.56 -10.48 8.72
C MET A 438 14.02 -10.93 8.57
N ALA A 439 14.48 -11.21 7.37
CA ALA A 439 15.82 -11.74 7.09
C ALA A 439 16.56 -10.98 5.99
N GLU A 440 16.11 -9.80 5.62
CA GLU A 440 16.75 -9.00 4.58
C GLU A 440 18.01 -8.28 5.08
N ASP A 441 19.00 -8.25 4.21
CA ASP A 441 20.23 -7.46 4.42
C ASP A 441 20.06 -6.02 3.90
N ASN A 442 19.11 -5.79 2.99
CA ASN A 442 18.77 -4.49 2.43
C ASN A 442 17.40 -4.02 2.91
N PHE A 443 17.25 -2.69 3.00
CA PHE A 443 16.01 -2.03 3.43
C PHE A 443 15.45 -1.20 2.29
N TRP A 444 14.15 -1.35 2.03
CA TRP A 444 13.47 -0.67 0.92
C TRP A 444 12.86 0.65 1.36
N TYR A 445 13.14 1.71 0.61
CA TYR A 445 12.55 3.02 0.89
C TYR A 445 11.04 3.03 0.64
N SER A 446 10.59 2.46 -0.47
CA SER A 446 9.18 2.44 -0.86
C SER A 446 8.32 1.63 0.08
N ASP A 447 8.68 0.38 0.28
CA ASP A 447 7.88 -0.58 1.04
C ASP A 447 7.90 -0.24 2.53
N GLY A 448 9.06 0.07 3.08
CA GLY A 448 9.21 0.43 4.49
C GLY A 448 8.63 1.81 4.85
N TYR A 449 8.71 2.81 3.97
CA TYR A 449 8.36 4.19 4.34
C TYR A 449 7.21 4.78 3.52
N GLY A 450 7.01 4.32 2.29
CA GLY A 450 5.85 4.66 1.48
C GLY A 450 4.65 3.77 1.82
N ASP A 451 4.72 2.51 1.46
CA ASP A 451 3.59 1.58 1.55
C ASP A 451 3.23 1.22 2.99
N TYR A 452 4.18 0.75 3.77
CA TYR A 452 3.95 0.34 5.16
C TYR A 452 3.27 1.45 5.98
N ILE A 453 3.78 2.69 5.94
CA ILE A 453 3.27 3.82 6.72
C ILE A 453 1.84 4.20 6.32
N ARG A 454 1.53 4.27 5.02
CA ARG A 454 0.18 4.63 4.55
C ARG A 454 -0.90 3.66 5.02
N GLN A 455 -0.53 2.39 5.23
CA GLN A 455 -1.49 1.39 5.69
C GLN A 455 -1.89 1.61 7.15
N PHE A 456 -0.95 1.99 8.02
CA PHE A 456 -1.28 2.35 9.41
C PHE A 456 -2.18 3.58 9.49
N LEU A 457 -1.91 4.60 8.66
CA LEU A 457 -2.77 5.78 8.57
C LEU A 457 -4.19 5.39 8.10
N ALA A 458 -4.30 4.55 7.07
CA ALA A 458 -5.59 4.04 6.59
C ALA A 458 -6.31 3.21 7.66
N GLY A 459 -5.58 2.38 8.43
CA GLY A 459 -6.12 1.60 9.53
C GLY A 459 -6.72 2.49 10.63
N MET A 460 -6.01 3.53 11.05
CA MET A 460 -6.52 4.52 12.02
C MET A 460 -7.69 5.33 11.44
N GLY A 461 -7.72 5.57 10.13
CA GLY A 461 -8.86 6.21 9.46
C GLY A 461 -10.14 5.37 9.56
N SER A 462 -10.02 4.07 9.33
CA SER A 462 -11.15 3.12 9.37
C SER A 462 -11.56 2.72 10.80
N VAL A 463 -10.59 2.70 11.74
CA VAL A 463 -10.81 2.36 13.16
C VAL A 463 -10.22 3.48 14.04
N PRO A 464 -10.93 4.60 14.17
CA PRO A 464 -10.39 5.83 14.78
C PRO A 464 -9.90 5.69 16.22
N GLU A 465 -10.41 4.72 16.96
CA GLU A 465 -9.96 4.44 18.33
C GLU A 465 -8.53 3.88 18.43
N TRP A 466 -7.90 3.51 17.32
CA TRP A 466 -6.49 3.13 17.28
C TRP A 466 -5.52 4.33 17.21
N ALA A 467 -6.03 5.52 16.91
CA ALA A 467 -5.25 6.75 17.01
C ALA A 467 -5.11 7.20 18.48
N PRO A 468 -4.08 7.98 18.84
CA PRO A 468 -3.85 8.43 20.22
C PRO A 468 -5.04 9.20 20.82
N PRO A 469 -5.48 8.88 22.05
CA PRO A 469 -6.66 9.50 22.64
C PRO A 469 -6.44 10.93 23.16
N LYS A 470 -5.18 11.35 23.32
CA LYS A 470 -4.81 12.65 23.91
C LYS A 470 -4.22 13.65 22.90
N GLU A 471 -4.35 13.36 21.63
CA GLU A 471 -3.88 14.19 20.53
C GLU A 471 -5.02 14.48 19.56
N ASN A 472 -4.88 15.55 18.78
CA ASN A 472 -5.86 15.92 17.76
C ASN A 472 -5.35 15.47 16.39
N HIS A 473 -6.13 14.67 15.69
CA HIS A 473 -5.77 14.15 14.39
C HIS A 473 -6.95 14.14 13.42
N LEU A 474 -6.73 14.59 12.21
CA LEU A 474 -7.59 14.31 11.07
C LEU A 474 -7.16 12.97 10.48
N LEU A 475 -7.99 11.94 10.65
CA LEU A 475 -7.66 10.55 10.34
C LEU A 475 -8.06 10.13 8.92
N TYR A 476 -9.10 10.76 8.40
CA TYR A 476 -9.63 10.49 7.07
C TYR A 476 -10.32 11.72 6.51
N SER A 477 -10.19 11.94 5.21
CA SER A 477 -11.01 12.84 4.42
C SER A 477 -11.30 12.21 3.06
N SER A 478 -12.52 12.38 2.56
CA SER A 478 -12.91 11.94 1.21
C SER A 478 -12.38 12.87 0.10
N SER A 479 -11.77 14.01 0.46
CA SER A 479 -11.12 14.95 -0.44
C SER A 479 -9.68 15.20 0.00
N VAL A 480 -8.83 15.68 -0.88
CA VAL A 480 -7.46 16.04 -0.55
C VAL A 480 -7.44 17.20 0.46
N VAL A 481 -6.77 17.01 1.59
CA VAL A 481 -6.57 18.04 2.61
C VAL A 481 -5.43 18.96 2.18
N THR A 482 -5.76 20.19 1.80
CA THR A 482 -4.79 21.15 1.27
C THR A 482 -4.11 21.97 2.34
N LYS A 483 -4.78 22.15 3.50
CA LYS A 483 -4.23 22.81 4.69
C LYS A 483 -4.75 22.12 5.94
N VAL A 484 -3.94 22.05 6.97
CA VAL A 484 -4.35 21.61 8.30
C VAL A 484 -3.51 22.28 9.38
N SER A 485 -4.12 22.59 10.52
CA SER A 485 -3.43 23.08 11.70
C SER A 485 -4.13 22.62 12.97
N TYR A 486 -3.34 22.36 13.99
CA TYR A 486 -3.76 21.84 15.28
C TYR A 486 -3.39 22.79 16.40
N ALA A 487 -4.38 23.13 17.24
CA ALA A 487 -4.19 23.82 18.50
C ALA A 487 -4.83 22.99 19.64
N THR A 488 -4.62 23.39 20.88
CA THR A 488 -5.11 22.63 22.06
C THR A 488 -6.62 22.36 22.00
N ASN A 489 -7.42 23.38 21.63
CA ASN A 489 -8.87 23.32 21.59
C ASN A 489 -9.44 23.65 20.20
N GLU A 490 -8.64 23.52 19.16
CA GLU A 490 -9.10 23.84 17.80
C GLU A 490 -8.34 23.01 16.77
N VAL A 491 -9.08 22.56 15.74
CA VAL A 491 -8.52 22.00 14.51
C VAL A 491 -9.10 22.79 13.34
N ARG A 492 -8.22 23.25 12.44
CA ARG A 492 -8.61 23.92 11.19
C ARG A 492 -8.05 23.15 10.02
N TYR A 493 -8.86 22.95 9.00
CA TYR A 493 -8.38 22.35 7.76
C TYR A 493 -9.15 22.88 6.56
N SER A 494 -8.52 22.72 5.38
CA SER A 494 -9.15 23.03 4.09
C SER A 494 -9.05 21.82 3.19
N THR A 495 -10.11 21.57 2.42
CA THR A 495 -10.18 20.50 1.42
C THR A 495 -10.13 21.05 0.00
N PHE A 496 -9.69 20.24 -0.95
CA PHE A 496 -9.70 20.61 -2.37
C PHE A 496 -11.15 20.76 -2.89
N GLU A 497 -12.01 19.80 -2.56
CA GLU A 497 -13.43 19.86 -2.90
C GLU A 497 -14.26 20.50 -1.79
N GLY A 498 -15.35 21.13 -2.17
CA GLY A 498 -16.31 21.70 -1.21
C GLY A 498 -17.26 20.67 -0.61
N ASP A 499 -17.39 19.51 -1.23
CA ASP A 499 -18.25 18.41 -0.76
C ASP A 499 -17.35 17.29 -0.25
N ALA A 500 -17.28 17.11 1.08
CA ALA A 500 -16.45 16.08 1.67
C ALA A 500 -16.98 15.55 3.01
N THR A 501 -16.40 14.42 3.43
CA THR A 501 -16.64 13.80 4.75
C THR A 501 -15.32 13.51 5.40
N GLU A 502 -15.20 13.85 6.68
CA GLU A 502 -14.00 13.67 7.48
C GLU A 502 -14.26 12.90 8.75
N THR A 503 -13.20 12.21 9.21
CA THR A 503 -13.14 11.58 10.52
C THR A 503 -11.94 12.13 11.27
N LEU A 504 -12.20 12.66 12.47
CA LEU A 504 -11.17 13.16 13.38
C LEU A 504 -11.21 12.39 14.69
N ARG A 505 -10.06 12.29 15.35
CA ARG A 505 -9.99 12.00 16.77
C ARG A 505 -9.47 13.22 17.49
N LEU A 506 -10.16 13.64 18.56
CA LEU A 506 -9.88 14.88 19.27
C LEU A 506 -9.63 14.63 20.76
N ALA A 507 -8.63 15.33 21.30
CA ALA A 507 -8.33 15.37 22.73
C ALA A 507 -9.29 16.28 23.52
N PHE A 508 -10.11 17.07 22.82
CA PHE A 508 -11.10 17.97 23.42
C PHE A 508 -12.52 17.65 22.92
N ALA A 509 -13.52 18.05 23.71
CA ALA A 509 -14.92 17.96 23.27
C ALA A 509 -15.27 19.17 22.40
N PRO A 510 -15.66 18.98 21.12
CA PRO A 510 -16.03 20.09 20.26
C PRO A 510 -17.36 20.73 20.72
N ALA A 511 -17.36 22.05 20.83
CA ALA A 511 -18.54 22.86 21.10
C ALA A 511 -19.19 23.37 19.81
N ARG A 512 -18.38 23.58 18.76
CA ARG A 512 -18.83 24.14 17.49
C ARG A 512 -18.01 23.58 16.33
N VAL A 513 -18.69 23.32 15.21
CA VAL A 513 -18.08 23.01 13.91
C VAL A 513 -18.64 24.00 12.89
N THR A 514 -17.76 24.63 12.10
CA THR A 514 -18.15 25.53 11.01
C THR A 514 -17.52 25.12 9.70
N ALA A 515 -18.21 25.35 8.59
CA ALA A 515 -17.71 25.22 7.23
C ALA A 515 -17.87 26.57 6.51
N ASP A 516 -16.78 27.17 6.01
CA ASP A 516 -16.68 28.54 5.51
C ASP A 516 -17.35 29.56 6.46
N GLY A 517 -17.14 29.40 7.77
CA GLY A 517 -17.70 30.25 8.83
C GLY A 517 -19.15 29.95 9.19
N ILE A 518 -19.88 29.15 8.42
CA ILE A 518 -21.27 28.77 8.69
C ILE A 518 -21.29 27.58 9.65
N ALA A 519 -22.08 27.70 10.74
CA ALA A 519 -22.19 26.64 11.73
C ALA A 519 -22.90 25.40 11.16
N LEU A 520 -22.27 24.24 11.33
CA LEU A 520 -22.87 22.94 11.02
C LEU A 520 -23.68 22.44 12.22
N THR A 521 -24.80 21.80 11.94
CA THR A 521 -25.67 21.20 12.96
C THR A 521 -25.06 19.90 13.51
N LYS A 522 -25.06 19.74 14.83
CA LYS A 522 -24.77 18.45 15.44
C LYS A 522 -25.96 17.50 15.22
N THR A 523 -25.72 16.36 14.57
CA THR A 523 -26.75 15.43 14.15
C THR A 523 -26.27 13.97 14.28
N PRO A 524 -27.11 13.00 14.55
CA PRO A 524 -26.71 11.60 14.51
C PRO A 524 -26.60 11.04 13.07
N ASP A 525 -27.21 11.72 12.10
CA ASP A 525 -27.23 11.31 10.68
C ASP A 525 -26.47 12.31 9.82
N LEU A 526 -25.46 11.81 9.10
CA LEU A 526 -24.64 12.55 8.14
C LEU A 526 -25.09 12.36 6.69
N SER A 527 -26.33 11.98 6.43
CA SER A 527 -26.91 12.02 5.07
C SER A 527 -26.97 13.44 4.52
N GLN A 528 -27.01 14.45 5.40
CA GLN A 528 -26.92 15.88 5.12
C GLN A 528 -25.70 16.50 5.81
N PRO A 529 -25.28 17.72 5.41
CA PRO A 529 -24.21 18.45 6.09
C PRO A 529 -24.45 18.59 7.59
N GLY A 530 -23.45 18.27 8.39
CA GLY A 530 -23.53 18.24 9.84
C GLY A 530 -22.32 17.57 10.47
N TRP A 531 -22.37 17.30 11.76
CA TRP A 531 -21.32 16.60 12.46
C TRP A 531 -21.85 15.73 13.61
N THR A 532 -21.13 14.64 13.89
CA THR A 532 -21.40 13.74 15.03
C THR A 532 -20.24 13.75 16.01
N LEU A 533 -20.48 13.32 17.23
CA LEU A 533 -19.45 13.07 18.25
C LEU A 533 -19.78 11.77 18.98
N ASP A 534 -18.84 10.86 18.96
CA ASP A 534 -18.79 9.76 19.93
C ASP A 534 -17.98 10.23 21.15
N SER A 535 -18.67 10.55 22.22
CA SER A 535 -18.06 11.07 23.45
C SER A 535 -17.20 10.06 24.19
N SER A 536 -17.36 8.75 23.91
CA SER A 536 -16.58 7.69 24.56
C SER A 536 -15.19 7.56 23.96
N THR A 537 -15.06 7.86 22.68
CA THR A 537 -13.80 7.71 21.92
C THR A 537 -13.16 9.04 21.51
N GLY A 538 -13.89 10.16 21.59
CA GLY A 538 -13.45 11.45 21.07
C GLY A 538 -13.47 11.52 19.53
N VAL A 539 -14.16 10.60 18.87
CA VAL A 539 -14.29 10.55 17.41
C VAL A 539 -15.36 11.52 16.93
N VAL A 540 -14.98 12.38 16.02
CA VAL A 540 -15.86 13.33 15.34
C VAL A 540 -15.93 12.98 13.87
N ARG A 541 -17.15 12.90 13.33
CA ARG A 541 -17.36 12.80 11.88
C ARG A 541 -18.07 14.04 11.39
N ILE A 542 -17.61 14.57 10.28
CA ILE A 542 -18.11 15.81 9.68
C ILE A 542 -18.50 15.51 8.23
N ARG A 543 -19.61 16.10 7.78
CA ARG A 543 -19.96 16.22 6.39
C ARG A 543 -20.24 17.67 6.07
N HIS A 544 -19.60 18.21 5.05
CA HIS A 544 -19.85 19.55 4.55
C HIS A 544 -20.15 19.53 3.05
N ARG A 545 -20.76 20.61 2.55
CA ARG A 545 -21.12 20.75 1.14
C ARG A 545 -20.99 22.20 0.70
N GLY A 546 -20.35 22.44 -0.45
CA GLY A 546 -20.16 23.76 -1.03
C GLY A 546 -19.22 24.65 -0.21
N ALA A 547 -18.44 24.10 0.72
CA ALA A 547 -17.56 24.82 1.62
C ALA A 547 -16.22 24.08 1.71
N LYS A 548 -15.11 24.78 1.79
CA LYS A 548 -13.75 24.19 1.81
C LYS A 548 -13.04 24.32 3.14
N ASP A 549 -13.29 25.39 3.88
CA ASP A 549 -12.59 25.70 5.12
C ASP A 549 -13.41 25.24 6.32
N VAL A 550 -12.91 24.26 7.06
CA VAL A 550 -13.58 23.70 8.24
C VAL A 550 -12.83 24.05 9.51
N VAL A 551 -13.58 24.48 10.53
CA VAL A 551 -13.06 24.77 11.87
C VAL A 551 -13.85 23.97 12.89
N VAL A 552 -13.13 23.20 13.70
CA VAL A 552 -13.65 22.46 14.86
C VAL A 552 -13.09 23.12 16.11
N SER A 553 -13.93 23.65 16.98
CA SER A 553 -13.50 24.36 18.18
C SER A 553 -14.15 23.80 19.45
N GLY A 554 -13.36 23.69 20.51
CA GLY A 554 -13.81 23.39 21.86
C GLY A 554 -14.39 24.62 22.57
N SER A 555 -14.88 24.41 23.80
CA SER A 555 -15.36 25.47 24.69
C SER A 555 -14.18 26.20 25.38
#